data_ee9e58215609c4d0edf11bcc57329427
#
_entry.id   ee9e58215609c4d0edf11bcc57329427
#
_cell.length_a   1.000
_cell.length_b   1.000
_cell.length_c   1.000
_cell.angle_alpha   90.00
_cell.angle_beta   90.00
_cell.angle_gamma   90.00
#
_symmetry.space_group_name_H-M   'P 1'
#
loop_
_entity.id
_entity.type
_entity.pdbx_description
1 polymer ?
#
loop_
_entity_poly.entity_id
_entity_poly.type
_entity_poly.pdbx_seq_one_letter_code
_entity_poly.pdbx_strand_id
1 'polypeptide(L)'
;MRFVLIAALAVSVVGCTRWSMDHHLNNAYRAYDRGNCESVMLELSQVDRDSRARRYIQPEVSMLRGQCLERQKLFVDAAQTYQFIITQYPTSEYAFRARARLDTLQQLGHY
;
A
#
# COMPACT_ATOMS: atom_id res chain seq x y z
N MET A 1 40.70 -1.70 -4.97
CA MET A 1 40.08 -1.11 -3.77
C MET A 1 38.96 -0.14 -4.07
N ARG A 2 39.09 0.80 -5.00
CA ARG A 2 38.06 1.79 -5.31
C ARG A 2 36.73 1.17 -5.76
N PHE A 3 36.76 0.10 -6.59
CA PHE A 3 35.58 -0.56 -7.10
C PHE A 3 34.81 -1.33 -6.02
N VAL A 4 35.50 -1.88 -5.03
CA VAL A 4 34.88 -2.62 -3.91
C VAL A 4 34.12 -1.68 -2.99
N LEU A 5 34.66 -0.48 -2.73
CA LEU A 5 34.01 0.55 -1.91
C LEU A 5 32.71 1.07 -2.56
N ILE A 6 32.72 1.30 -3.88
CA ILE A 6 31.54 1.76 -4.63
C ILE A 6 30.44 0.69 -4.61
N ALA A 7 30.80 -0.59 -4.79
CA ALA A 7 29.86 -1.71 -4.73
C ALA A 7 29.22 -1.85 -3.34
N ALA A 8 30.03 -1.72 -2.27
CA ALA A 8 29.51 -1.77 -0.90
C ALA A 8 28.54 -0.64 -0.59
N LEU A 9 28.79 0.58 -1.07
CA LEU A 9 27.89 1.71 -0.92
C LEU A 9 26.55 1.51 -1.64
N ALA A 10 26.58 0.96 -2.86
CA ALA A 10 25.37 0.68 -3.64
C ALA A 10 24.48 -0.34 -2.93
N VAL A 11 25.06 -1.40 -2.38
CA VAL A 11 24.34 -2.44 -1.62
C VAL A 11 23.70 -1.83 -0.35
N SER A 12 24.40 -0.95 0.34
CA SER A 12 23.92 -0.29 1.56
C SER A 12 22.69 0.59 1.28
N VAL A 13 22.69 1.34 0.17
CA VAL A 13 21.56 2.20 -0.22
C VAL A 13 20.31 1.37 -0.52
N VAL A 14 20.43 0.27 -1.26
CA VAL A 14 19.32 -0.63 -1.57
C VAL A 14 18.76 -1.27 -0.29
N GLY A 15 19.62 -1.71 0.63
CA GLY A 15 19.21 -2.27 1.92
C GLY A 15 18.47 -1.28 2.79
N CYS A 16 18.93 -0.02 2.86
CA CYS A 16 18.27 1.05 3.64
C CYS A 16 16.87 1.39 3.10
N THR A 17 16.69 1.44 1.78
CA THR A 17 15.40 1.73 1.16
C THR A 17 14.39 0.62 1.46
N ARG A 18 14.80 -0.65 1.37
CA ARG A 18 13.94 -1.79 1.69
C ARG A 18 13.55 -1.79 3.17
N TRP A 19 14.51 -1.53 4.06
CA TRP A 19 14.23 -1.44 5.50
C TRP A 19 13.24 -0.31 5.80
N SER A 20 13.42 0.86 5.19
CA SER A 20 12.52 2.00 5.35
C SER A 20 11.11 1.67 4.86
N MET A 21 10.98 1.03 3.70
CA MET A 21 9.70 0.59 3.16
C MET A 21 8.98 -0.35 4.14
N ASP A 22 9.67 -1.39 4.61
CA ASP A 22 9.09 -2.37 5.53
C ASP A 22 8.71 -1.74 6.88
N HIS A 23 9.55 -0.83 7.39
CA HIS A 23 9.30 -0.11 8.62
C HIS A 23 8.02 0.73 8.53
N HIS A 24 7.87 1.52 7.48
CA HIS A 24 6.69 2.37 7.29
C HIS A 24 5.43 1.54 7.00
N LEU A 25 5.56 0.43 6.28
CA LEU A 25 4.43 -0.47 6.05
C LEU A 25 3.94 -1.09 7.37
N ASN A 26 4.85 -1.55 8.22
CA ASN A 26 4.50 -2.06 9.55
C ASN A 26 3.83 -0.98 10.41
N ASN A 27 4.33 0.26 10.35
CA ASN A 27 3.73 1.38 11.06
C ASN A 27 2.33 1.69 10.54
N ALA A 28 2.11 1.56 9.23
CA ALA A 28 0.79 1.74 8.63
C ALA A 28 -0.22 0.72 9.16
N TYR A 29 0.14 -0.55 9.25
CA TYR A 29 -0.73 -1.58 9.82
C TYR A 29 -1.02 -1.34 11.30
N ARG A 30 -0.04 -0.92 12.08
CA ARG A 30 -0.25 -0.57 13.50
C ARG A 30 -1.20 0.61 13.64
N ALA A 31 -1.05 1.63 12.81
CA ALA A 31 -1.95 2.78 12.80
C ALA A 31 -3.36 2.36 12.40
N TYR A 32 -3.50 1.47 11.44
CA TYR A 32 -4.78 0.90 11.02
C TYR A 32 -5.47 0.16 12.18
N ASP A 33 -4.73 -0.65 12.92
CA ASP A 33 -5.25 -1.38 14.08
C ASP A 33 -5.73 -0.44 15.19
N ARG A 34 -5.13 0.73 15.32
CA ARG A 34 -5.56 1.77 16.26
C ARG A 34 -6.71 2.63 15.73
N GLY A 35 -7.15 2.40 14.50
CA GLY A 35 -8.17 3.22 13.85
C GLY A 35 -7.68 4.59 13.37
N ASN A 36 -6.36 4.81 13.30
CA ASN A 36 -5.78 6.09 12.90
C ASN A 36 -5.44 6.10 11.41
N CYS A 37 -6.45 6.28 10.56
CA CYS A 37 -6.28 6.28 9.11
C CYS A 37 -5.49 7.48 8.59
N GLU A 38 -5.47 8.60 9.28
CA GLU A 38 -4.61 9.73 8.93
C GLU A 38 -3.12 9.33 8.98
N SER A 39 -2.70 8.68 10.06
CA SER A 39 -1.34 8.13 10.17
C SER A 39 -1.07 7.04 9.15
N VAL A 40 -2.06 6.19 8.84
CA VAL A 40 -1.91 5.19 7.76
C VAL A 40 -1.55 5.86 6.44
N MET A 41 -2.26 6.92 6.06
CA MET A 41 -2.02 7.61 4.79
C MET A 41 -0.61 8.24 4.74
N LEU A 42 -0.15 8.81 5.84
CA LEU A 42 1.20 9.37 5.94
C LEU A 42 2.28 8.29 5.78
N GLU A 43 2.13 7.17 6.48
CA GLU A 43 3.07 6.05 6.39
C GLU A 43 3.07 5.42 4.99
N LEU A 44 1.91 5.26 4.35
CA LEU A 44 1.82 4.72 3.01
C LEU A 44 2.45 5.65 1.96
N SER A 45 2.40 6.95 2.16
CA SER A 45 3.10 7.90 1.29
C SER A 45 4.61 7.69 1.33
N GLN A 46 5.17 7.35 2.50
CA GLN A 46 6.58 7.01 2.63
C GLN A 46 6.89 5.66 1.96
N VAL A 47 6.02 4.67 2.12
CA VAL A 47 6.14 3.38 1.43
C VAL A 47 6.17 3.59 -0.09
N ASP A 48 5.29 4.43 -0.63
CA ASP A 48 5.25 4.75 -2.05
C ASP A 48 6.59 5.32 -2.55
N ARG A 49 7.21 6.21 -1.79
CA ARG A 49 8.51 6.78 -2.15
C ARG A 49 9.62 5.72 -2.16
N ASP A 50 9.62 4.83 -1.17
CA ASP A 50 10.63 3.79 -1.01
C ASP A 50 10.43 2.60 -1.97
N SER A 51 9.22 2.43 -2.51
CA SER A 51 8.82 1.27 -3.31
C SER A 51 8.90 1.48 -4.82
N ARG A 52 9.46 2.59 -5.31
CA ARG A 52 9.51 2.93 -6.74
C ARG A 52 10.10 1.81 -7.60
N ALA A 53 11.08 1.08 -7.09
CA ALA A 53 11.71 -0.07 -7.76
C ALA A 53 11.06 -1.42 -7.39
N ARG A 54 10.01 -1.43 -6.54
CA ARG A 54 9.39 -2.64 -5.99
C ARG A 54 7.87 -2.57 -6.17
N ARG A 55 7.43 -2.64 -7.42
CA ARG A 55 6.00 -2.51 -7.77
C ARG A 55 5.13 -3.60 -7.17
N TYR A 56 5.69 -4.73 -6.79
CA TYR A 56 4.95 -5.84 -6.18
C TYR A 56 4.24 -5.46 -4.88
N ILE A 57 4.69 -4.40 -4.20
CA ILE A 57 4.10 -3.93 -2.94
C ILE A 57 2.85 -3.07 -3.17
N GLN A 58 2.64 -2.54 -4.35
CA GLN A 58 1.58 -1.58 -4.64
C GLN A 58 0.16 -2.14 -4.44
N PRO A 59 -0.15 -3.40 -4.81
CA PRO A 59 -1.49 -3.94 -4.54
C PRO A 59 -1.81 -3.94 -3.04
N GLU A 60 -0.85 -4.31 -2.19
CA GLU A 60 -1.01 -4.32 -0.73
C GLU A 60 -1.24 -2.91 -0.19
N VAL A 61 -0.40 -1.96 -0.61
CA VAL A 61 -0.50 -0.54 -0.22
C VAL A 61 -1.87 0.02 -0.60
N SER A 62 -2.29 -0.22 -1.84
CA SER A 62 -3.58 0.26 -2.34
C SER A 62 -4.75 -0.38 -1.60
N MET A 63 -4.64 -1.66 -1.23
CA MET A 63 -5.68 -2.34 -0.44
C MET A 63 -5.86 -1.70 0.93
N LEU A 64 -4.77 -1.43 1.65
CA LEU A 64 -4.82 -0.78 2.95
C LEU A 64 -5.37 0.64 2.85
N ARG A 65 -4.99 1.37 1.80
CA ARG A 65 -5.54 2.71 1.51
C ARG A 65 -7.05 2.66 1.28
N GLY A 66 -7.52 1.72 0.48
CA GLY A 66 -8.96 1.53 0.23
C GLY A 66 -9.72 1.21 1.51
N GLN A 67 -9.19 0.36 2.36
CA GLN A 67 -9.80 0.02 3.65
C GLN A 67 -9.90 1.23 4.59
N CYS A 68 -8.90 2.10 4.61
CA CYS A 68 -8.95 3.35 5.35
C CYS A 68 -9.99 4.32 4.79
N LEU A 69 -10.11 4.41 3.48
CA LEU A 69 -11.15 5.23 2.86
C LEU A 69 -12.55 4.74 3.24
N GLU A 70 -12.79 3.42 3.30
CA GLU A 70 -14.05 2.88 3.80
C GLU A 70 -14.33 3.30 5.24
N ARG A 71 -13.34 3.22 6.13
CA ARG A 71 -13.50 3.62 7.53
C ARG A 71 -13.85 5.09 7.68
N GLN A 72 -13.34 5.93 6.80
CA GLN A 72 -13.64 7.36 6.75
C GLN A 72 -14.97 7.65 6.07
N LYS A 73 -15.69 6.62 5.62
CA LYS A 73 -16.96 6.71 4.87
C LYS A 73 -16.81 7.41 3.52
N LEU A 74 -15.60 7.41 2.96
CA LEU A 74 -15.31 7.90 1.61
C LEU A 74 -15.47 6.74 0.62
N PHE A 75 -16.71 6.29 0.46
CA PHE A 75 -17.02 5.04 -0.23
C PHE A 75 -16.74 5.08 -1.74
N VAL A 76 -16.98 6.21 -2.40
CA VAL A 76 -16.66 6.36 -3.82
C VAL A 76 -15.16 6.28 -4.04
N ASP A 77 -14.38 6.95 -3.21
CA ASP A 77 -12.92 6.92 -3.28
C ASP A 77 -12.39 5.51 -2.98
N ALA A 78 -12.97 4.82 -1.99
CA ALA A 78 -12.64 3.44 -1.69
C ALA A 78 -12.93 2.52 -2.88
N ALA A 79 -14.10 2.65 -3.50
CA ALA A 79 -14.50 1.87 -4.66
C ALA A 79 -13.54 2.07 -5.85
N GLN A 80 -13.14 3.32 -6.11
CA GLN A 80 -12.18 3.64 -7.16
C GLN A 80 -10.80 3.01 -6.87
N THR A 81 -10.37 3.03 -5.62
CA THR A 81 -9.11 2.41 -5.19
C THR A 81 -9.14 0.90 -5.40
N TYR A 82 -10.23 0.24 -5.03
CA TYR A 82 -10.39 -1.20 -5.26
C TYR A 82 -10.45 -1.53 -6.75
N GLN A 83 -11.15 -0.72 -7.53
CA GLN A 83 -11.21 -0.91 -8.98
C GLN A 83 -9.83 -0.78 -9.63
N PHE A 84 -9.01 0.14 -9.15
CA PHE A 84 -7.63 0.31 -9.59
C PHE A 84 -6.82 -0.98 -9.37
N ILE A 85 -6.92 -1.60 -8.18
CA ILE A 85 -6.23 -2.86 -7.88
C ILE A 85 -6.64 -3.96 -8.85
N ILE A 86 -7.93 -4.11 -9.11
CA ILE A 86 -8.49 -5.13 -10.00
C ILE A 86 -7.97 -4.93 -11.44
N THR A 87 -7.92 -3.68 -11.89
CA THR A 87 -7.53 -3.35 -13.27
C THR A 87 -6.02 -3.48 -13.48
N GLN A 88 -5.22 -3.01 -12.53
CA GLN A 88 -3.76 -2.96 -12.66
C GLN A 88 -3.06 -4.24 -12.22
N TYR A 89 -3.64 -4.97 -11.26
CA TYR A 89 -3.03 -6.16 -10.66
C TYR A 89 -4.02 -7.32 -10.59
N PRO A 90 -4.61 -7.74 -11.74
CA PRO A 90 -5.76 -8.64 -11.77
C PRO A 90 -5.48 -10.04 -11.21
N THR A 91 -4.21 -10.46 -11.17
CA THR A 91 -3.82 -11.79 -10.68
C THR A 91 -3.36 -11.80 -9.23
N SER A 92 -3.33 -10.64 -8.56
CA SER A 92 -2.91 -10.57 -7.16
C SER A 92 -4.03 -11.03 -6.22
N GLU A 93 -3.65 -11.52 -5.03
CA GLU A 93 -4.62 -11.83 -3.97
C GLU A 93 -5.41 -10.58 -3.55
N TYR A 94 -4.80 -9.41 -3.65
CA TYR A 94 -5.45 -8.15 -3.30
C TYR A 94 -6.54 -7.75 -4.30
N ALA A 95 -6.40 -8.11 -5.57
CA ALA A 95 -7.47 -7.95 -6.55
C ALA A 95 -8.69 -8.79 -6.18
N PHE A 96 -8.47 -10.00 -5.71
CA PHE A 96 -9.54 -10.88 -5.22
C PHE A 96 -10.26 -10.25 -4.02
N ARG A 97 -9.50 -9.77 -3.03
CA ARG A 97 -10.06 -9.07 -1.86
C ARG A 97 -10.79 -7.78 -2.24
N ALA A 98 -10.23 -7.02 -3.19
CA ALA A 98 -10.85 -5.79 -3.68
C ALA A 98 -12.21 -6.05 -4.32
N ARG A 99 -12.34 -7.12 -5.11
CA ARG A 99 -13.65 -7.52 -5.68
C ARG A 99 -14.67 -7.80 -4.60
N ALA A 100 -14.28 -8.53 -3.55
CA ALA A 100 -15.17 -8.83 -2.44
C ALA A 100 -15.62 -7.56 -1.73
N ARG A 101 -14.72 -6.58 -1.52
CA ARG A 101 -15.09 -5.30 -0.92
C ARG A 101 -16.01 -4.48 -1.81
N LEU A 102 -15.74 -4.45 -3.11
CA LEU A 102 -16.64 -3.75 -4.06
C LEU A 102 -18.05 -4.34 -4.03
N ASP A 103 -18.18 -5.66 -4.04
CA ASP A 103 -19.48 -6.31 -3.96
C ASP A 103 -20.21 -5.92 -2.68
N THR A 104 -19.52 -5.90 -1.55
CA THR A 104 -20.10 -5.50 -0.27
C THR A 104 -20.58 -4.06 -0.31
N LEU A 105 -19.77 -3.13 -0.80
CA LEU A 105 -20.13 -1.71 -0.90
C LEU A 105 -21.32 -1.51 -1.82
N GLN A 106 -21.40 -2.23 -2.91
CA GLN A 106 -22.52 -2.16 -3.85
C GLN A 106 -23.80 -2.69 -3.22
N GLN A 107 -23.74 -3.84 -2.52
CA GLN A 107 -24.89 -4.41 -1.82
C GLN A 107 -25.42 -3.50 -0.72
N LEU A 108 -24.54 -2.75 -0.05
CA LEU A 108 -24.90 -1.79 0.98
C LEU A 108 -25.39 -0.45 0.39
N GLY A 109 -25.34 -0.27 -0.92
CA GLY A 109 -25.77 0.94 -1.58
C GLY A 109 -24.83 2.14 -1.40
N HIS A 110 -23.55 1.89 -1.13
CA HIS A 110 -22.58 2.95 -0.87
C HIS A 110 -21.98 3.56 -2.14
N TYR A 111 -22.22 2.97 -3.29
CA TYR A 111 -21.81 3.55 -4.58
C TYR A 111 -22.63 2.99 -5.73
#